data_8da0f409564cda99749c87eb2e60eaba
#
_entry.id   8da0f409564cda99749c87eb2e60eaba
#
_cell.length_a   1.000
_cell.length_b   1.000
_cell.length_c   1.000
_cell.angle_alpha   90.00
_cell.angle_beta   90.00
_cell.angle_gamma   90.00
#
_symmetry.space_group_name_H-M   'P 1'
#
loop_
_entity.id
_entity.type
_entity.pdbx_description
1 polymer ?
#
loop_
_entity_poly.entity_id
_entity_poly.type
_entity_poly.pdbx_seq_one_letter_code
_entity_poly.pdbx_strand_id
1 'polypeptide(L)'
;MDTKHIQIKDFNYNLPDERIAKFPLAKRDNSKLLLYRHGEVTEDVFHNIAEYLPKGALMVFNNTKVIQARLHFRKETGALIEVFLLEPYMPADYEQMFQTTGHCSWLCMIGNLKKWKEGTLKRTFDVKGKEVTLVAERKEDVHKSYRVDFSWDASDVSWAELLDAVGELPIPPYLNRETQESDKTTYQTVYSKIKGSVAAPTAGLHFTPEVLADIDRHGIDREELTLHVGAGTFKPVKSEEIQDHEMHTEYICVHRQTLEKLIRHEAKAIAVGTTSVRTLESLYYIGVKLEKTLDLSEEELHVCQWEPYENAVAKPITPIKAIENILAYLDKHGLSALHASTQIIIAPGYEYNIVKMLVTNFHQPQSTLLLLVSAFVHGDWRKIYDYALAHDFRFLSYGDSSLLIP
;
A
#
# COMPACT_ATOMS: atom_id res chain seq x y z
N MET A 1 -8.75 21.69 -15.87
CA MET A 1 -7.63 20.85 -16.37
C MET A 1 -8.25 19.50 -16.70
N ASP A 2 -7.99 18.94 -17.87
CA ASP A 2 -8.44 17.59 -18.19
C ASP A 2 -7.43 16.59 -17.57
N THR A 3 -7.82 16.00 -16.44
CA THR A 3 -6.94 15.12 -15.65
C THR A 3 -6.48 13.90 -16.44
N LYS A 4 -7.31 13.35 -17.35
CA LYS A 4 -6.96 12.16 -18.15
C LYS A 4 -5.79 12.41 -19.10
N HIS A 5 -5.63 13.63 -19.58
CA HIS A 5 -4.58 14.04 -20.53
C HIS A 5 -3.32 14.61 -19.89
N ILE A 6 -3.13 14.43 -18.57
CA ILE A 6 -1.89 14.82 -17.88
C ILE A 6 -0.72 14.04 -18.48
N GLN A 7 0.32 14.75 -18.89
CA GLN A 7 1.56 14.18 -19.39
C GLN A 7 2.44 13.79 -18.22
N ILE A 8 2.76 12.50 -18.08
CA ILE A 8 3.55 12.01 -16.95
C ILE A 8 4.97 12.62 -16.92
N LYS A 9 5.53 13.01 -18.07
CA LYS A 9 6.83 13.68 -18.18
C LYS A 9 6.89 15.03 -17.45
N ASP A 10 5.75 15.71 -17.25
CA ASP A 10 5.68 16.97 -16.53
C ASP A 10 5.92 16.80 -15.03
N PHE A 11 5.83 15.56 -14.54
CA PHE A 11 6.11 15.15 -13.16
C PHE A 11 7.48 14.47 -13.05
N ASN A 12 8.42 14.91 -13.87
CA ASN A 12 9.80 14.46 -13.83
C ASN A 12 10.68 15.43 -13.05
N TYR A 13 11.66 14.89 -12.33
CA TYR A 13 12.73 15.62 -11.68
C TYR A 13 13.98 14.75 -11.67
N ASN A 14 15.15 15.37 -11.50
CA ASN A 14 16.40 14.63 -11.44
C ASN A 14 16.58 14.06 -10.02
N LEU A 15 16.50 12.74 -9.89
CA LEU A 15 16.78 12.01 -8.66
C LEU A 15 18.12 11.30 -8.76
N PRO A 16 19.20 11.84 -8.18
CA PRO A 16 20.50 11.18 -8.16
C PRO A 16 20.46 9.88 -7.31
N ASP A 17 21.17 8.83 -7.72
CA ASP A 17 21.16 7.54 -7.02
C ASP A 17 21.68 7.65 -5.59
N GLU A 18 22.60 8.56 -5.32
CA GLU A 18 23.13 8.86 -3.97
C GLU A 18 22.08 9.44 -3.02
N ARG A 19 20.97 9.97 -3.54
CA ARG A 19 19.84 10.44 -2.74
C ARG A 19 18.87 9.33 -2.36
N ILE A 20 18.94 8.19 -3.02
CA ILE A 20 18.10 7.03 -2.71
C ILE A 20 18.68 6.31 -1.50
N ALA A 21 17.96 6.33 -0.37
CA ALA A 21 18.38 5.62 0.83
C ALA A 21 18.27 4.10 0.64
N LYS A 22 19.40 3.42 0.56
CA LYS A 22 19.45 1.95 0.37
C LYS A 22 19.13 1.20 1.66
N PHE A 23 19.32 1.82 2.82
CA PHE A 23 19.11 1.26 4.15
C PHE A 23 18.43 2.28 5.07
N PRO A 24 17.67 1.82 6.09
CA PRO A 24 17.13 2.70 7.10
C PRO A 24 18.25 3.29 7.98
N LEU A 25 17.93 4.38 8.69
CA LEU A 25 18.75 4.85 9.78
C LEU A 25 18.73 3.85 10.95
N ALA A 26 19.82 3.82 11.74
CA ALA A 26 19.88 2.99 12.94
C ALA A 26 18.72 3.28 13.91
N LYS A 27 18.37 4.55 14.07
CA LYS A 27 17.14 5.02 14.73
C LYS A 27 16.25 5.66 13.68
N ARG A 28 15.15 4.98 13.31
CA ARG A 28 14.32 5.35 12.15
C ARG A 28 13.62 6.70 12.29
N ASP A 29 13.31 7.13 13.51
CA ASP A 29 12.69 8.42 13.80
C ASP A 29 13.68 9.61 13.84
N ASN A 30 14.98 9.36 13.62
CA ASN A 30 15.97 10.40 13.34
C ASN A 30 16.00 10.85 11.87
N SER A 31 15.12 10.32 11.03
CA SER A 31 14.96 10.82 9.66
C SER A 31 14.53 12.30 9.68
N LYS A 32 14.89 13.04 8.64
CA LYS A 32 14.40 14.42 8.48
C LYS A 32 12.89 14.43 8.25
N LEU A 33 12.24 15.47 8.68
CA LEU A 33 10.84 15.80 8.43
C LEU A 33 10.75 17.10 7.66
N LEU A 34 10.36 17.06 6.39
CA LEU A 34 9.99 18.26 5.66
C LEU A 34 8.57 18.67 6.07
N LEU A 35 8.38 19.91 6.41
CA LEU A 35 7.11 20.51 6.76
C LEU A 35 6.66 21.44 5.63
N TYR A 36 5.58 21.09 4.94
CA TYR A 36 4.90 21.98 4.02
C TYR A 36 3.60 22.46 4.66
N ARG A 37 3.45 23.76 4.85
CA ARG A 37 2.27 24.36 5.45
C ARG A 37 1.88 25.63 4.69
N HIS A 38 0.72 25.59 4.02
CA HIS A 38 0.13 26.72 3.30
C HIS A 38 1.12 27.44 2.37
N GLY A 39 1.90 26.68 1.60
CA GLY A 39 2.89 27.20 0.67
C GLY A 39 4.28 27.45 1.25
N GLU A 40 4.49 27.34 2.55
CA GLU A 40 5.80 27.46 3.18
C GLU A 40 6.45 26.09 3.42
N VAL A 41 7.77 26.00 3.23
CA VAL A 41 8.56 24.81 3.44
C VAL A 41 9.59 25.07 4.53
N THR A 42 9.58 24.21 5.55
CA THR A 42 10.57 24.17 6.63
C THR A 42 11.00 22.73 6.91
N GLU A 43 11.93 22.51 7.83
CA GLU A 43 12.38 21.17 8.18
C GLU A 43 12.57 20.98 9.68
N ASP A 44 12.45 19.76 10.13
CA ASP A 44 12.73 19.28 11.48
C ASP A 44 13.18 17.81 11.42
N VAL A 45 13.19 17.14 12.55
CA VAL A 45 13.43 15.69 12.68
C VAL A 45 12.11 14.97 12.95
N PHE A 46 11.93 13.79 12.40
CA PHE A 46 10.67 13.06 12.43
C PHE A 46 10.13 12.81 13.85
N HIS A 47 11.01 12.59 14.84
CA HIS A 47 10.56 12.33 16.21
C HIS A 47 9.77 13.51 16.82
N ASN A 48 9.86 14.71 16.27
CA ASN A 48 9.10 15.88 16.70
C ASN A 48 7.73 16.01 15.99
N ILE A 49 7.33 15.05 15.17
CA ILE A 49 6.12 15.17 14.33
C ILE A 49 4.86 15.55 15.13
N ALA A 50 4.73 15.05 16.36
CA ALA A 50 3.55 15.30 17.20
C ALA A 50 3.33 16.81 17.50
N GLU A 51 4.40 17.62 17.52
CA GLU A 51 4.33 19.07 17.77
C GLU A 51 3.62 19.84 16.64
N TYR A 52 3.57 19.26 15.45
CA TYR A 52 2.99 19.86 14.24
C TYR A 52 1.55 19.42 13.96
N LEU A 53 1.03 18.48 14.74
CA LEU A 53 -0.29 17.89 14.54
C LEU A 53 -1.34 18.59 15.42
N PRO A 54 -2.53 18.91 14.89
CA PRO A 54 -3.57 19.57 15.67
C PRO A 54 -4.13 18.62 16.74
N LYS A 55 -4.23 19.10 17.96
CA LYS A 55 -4.85 18.35 19.06
C LYS A 55 -6.28 17.94 18.70
N GLY A 56 -6.65 16.72 19.04
CA GLY A 56 -7.97 16.16 18.71
C GLY A 56 -8.11 15.70 17.27
N ALA A 57 -7.03 15.67 16.47
CA ALA A 57 -7.06 15.10 15.14
C ALA A 57 -7.09 13.57 15.17
N LEU A 58 -7.50 12.97 14.07
CA LEU A 58 -7.44 11.52 13.84
C LEU A 58 -6.35 11.19 12.84
N MET A 59 -5.37 10.39 13.25
CA MET A 59 -4.31 9.87 12.39
C MET A 59 -4.60 8.42 12.01
N VAL A 60 -4.55 8.09 10.71
CA VAL A 60 -4.94 6.78 10.19
C VAL A 60 -3.77 6.11 9.49
N PHE A 61 -3.51 4.86 9.87
CA PHE A 61 -2.38 4.04 9.47
C PHE A 61 -2.82 2.81 8.68
N ASN A 62 -2.02 2.40 7.71
CA ASN A 62 -2.18 1.09 7.08
C ASN A 62 -1.40 0.03 7.88
N ASN A 63 -2.11 -0.92 8.50
CA ASN A 63 -1.54 -1.94 9.38
C ASN A 63 -1.09 -3.22 8.68
N THR A 64 -1.05 -3.20 7.35
CA THR A 64 -0.63 -4.37 6.57
C THR A 64 0.82 -4.77 6.87
N LYS A 65 1.09 -6.08 6.82
CA LYS A 65 2.41 -6.67 7.01
C LYS A 65 2.90 -7.29 5.72
N VAL A 66 4.16 -6.99 5.36
CA VAL A 66 4.80 -7.54 4.17
C VAL A 66 5.05 -9.04 4.38
N ILE A 67 4.68 -9.82 3.38
CA ILE A 67 4.93 -11.27 3.34
C ILE A 67 6.21 -11.58 2.56
N GLN A 68 6.77 -12.76 2.80
CA GLN A 68 7.93 -13.26 2.09
C GLN A 68 7.48 -13.84 0.73
N ALA A 69 7.09 -12.95 -0.19
CA ALA A 69 6.37 -13.28 -1.42
C ALA A 69 7.26 -13.81 -2.55
N ARG A 70 8.58 -13.87 -2.40
CA ARG A 70 9.51 -14.35 -3.43
C ARG A 70 9.94 -15.77 -3.11
N LEU A 71 9.56 -16.71 -3.97
CA LEU A 71 9.90 -18.13 -3.85
C LEU A 71 10.91 -18.51 -4.94
N HIS A 72 12.01 -19.12 -4.56
CA HIS A 72 13.05 -19.58 -5.49
C HIS A 72 13.04 -21.11 -5.59
N PHE A 73 12.95 -21.60 -6.81
CA PHE A 73 13.05 -23.02 -7.15
C PHE A 73 14.23 -23.25 -8.07
N ARG A 74 14.95 -24.34 -7.87
CA ARG A 74 16.03 -24.78 -8.74
C ARG A 74 15.63 -26.05 -9.47
N LYS A 75 15.62 -25.99 -10.80
CA LYS A 75 15.37 -27.19 -11.65
C LYS A 75 16.57 -28.14 -11.59
N GLU A 76 16.36 -29.39 -11.93
CA GLU A 76 17.44 -30.38 -12.10
C GLU A 76 18.52 -29.92 -13.08
N THR A 77 18.15 -29.14 -14.10
CA THR A 77 19.07 -28.51 -15.05
C THR A 77 19.91 -27.38 -14.47
N GLY A 78 19.74 -27.06 -13.16
CA GLY A 78 20.41 -25.96 -12.47
C GLY A 78 19.74 -24.59 -12.66
N ALA A 79 18.74 -24.46 -13.54
CA ALA A 79 18.08 -23.17 -13.77
C ALA A 79 17.31 -22.71 -12.53
N LEU A 80 17.56 -21.46 -12.12
CA LEU A 80 16.83 -20.79 -11.05
C LEU A 80 15.54 -20.17 -11.62
N ILE A 81 14.40 -20.49 -11.01
CA ILE A 81 13.09 -19.93 -11.31
C ILE A 81 12.62 -19.16 -10.07
N GLU A 82 12.28 -17.88 -10.24
CA GLU A 82 11.61 -17.09 -9.22
C GLU A 82 10.11 -17.13 -9.46
N VAL A 83 9.34 -17.42 -8.42
CA VAL A 83 7.88 -17.30 -8.40
C VAL A 83 7.54 -16.20 -7.40
N PHE A 84 7.04 -15.08 -7.90
CA PHE A 84 6.70 -13.92 -7.10
C PHE A 84 5.18 -13.84 -6.93
N LEU A 85 4.71 -14.04 -5.70
CA LEU A 85 3.30 -13.99 -5.33
C LEU A 85 2.77 -12.56 -5.47
N LEU A 86 1.63 -12.40 -6.14
CA LEU A 86 0.97 -11.11 -6.35
C LEU A 86 -0.29 -11.00 -5.49
N GLU A 87 -1.23 -11.91 -5.71
CA GLU A 87 -2.52 -11.94 -5.02
C GLU A 87 -3.04 -13.36 -4.86
N PRO A 88 -3.80 -13.66 -3.79
CA PRO A 88 -4.46 -14.95 -3.61
C PRO A 88 -5.44 -15.24 -4.75
N TYR A 89 -5.48 -16.49 -5.21
CA TYR A 89 -6.45 -16.92 -6.21
C TYR A 89 -7.49 -17.88 -5.61
N MET A 90 -7.03 -18.91 -4.89
CA MET A 90 -7.90 -19.88 -4.23
C MET A 90 -7.26 -20.41 -2.94
N PRO A 91 -7.84 -20.14 -1.77
CA PRO A 91 -8.92 -19.20 -1.53
C PRO A 91 -8.54 -17.75 -1.83
N ALA A 92 -9.50 -16.90 -2.24
CA ALA A 92 -9.24 -15.51 -2.60
C ALA A 92 -9.08 -14.59 -1.38
N ASP A 93 -9.67 -14.95 -0.25
CA ASP A 93 -9.53 -14.22 1.00
C ASP A 93 -8.14 -14.39 1.61
N TYR A 94 -7.49 -13.29 1.98
CA TYR A 94 -6.12 -13.29 2.49
C TYR A 94 -5.98 -14.04 3.81
N GLU A 95 -6.91 -13.91 4.74
CA GLU A 95 -6.84 -14.56 6.04
C GLU A 95 -6.99 -16.09 5.88
N GLN A 96 -7.98 -16.52 5.11
CA GLN A 96 -8.16 -17.93 4.78
C GLN A 96 -6.95 -18.50 4.04
N MET A 97 -6.40 -17.75 3.06
CA MET A 97 -5.23 -18.15 2.30
C MET A 97 -4.05 -18.48 3.23
N PHE A 98 -3.73 -17.61 4.19
CA PHE A 98 -2.59 -17.84 5.08
C PHE A 98 -2.79 -18.97 6.08
N GLN A 99 -4.04 -19.33 6.38
CA GLN A 99 -4.39 -20.45 7.26
C GLN A 99 -4.52 -21.78 6.51
N THR A 100 -4.59 -21.75 5.17
CA THR A 100 -4.74 -22.93 4.34
C THR A 100 -3.58 -23.90 4.54
N THR A 101 -3.89 -25.20 4.54
CA THR A 101 -2.93 -26.30 4.64
C THR A 101 -3.02 -27.21 3.42
N GLY A 102 -1.90 -27.82 3.01
CA GLY A 102 -1.80 -28.82 1.96
C GLY A 102 -1.82 -28.28 0.54
N HIS A 103 -2.65 -27.29 0.20
CA HIS A 103 -2.66 -26.70 -1.14
C HIS A 103 -3.28 -25.32 -1.18
N CYS A 104 -2.86 -24.49 -2.14
CA CYS A 104 -3.46 -23.19 -2.45
C CYS A 104 -3.08 -22.75 -3.88
N SER A 105 -3.70 -21.67 -4.36
CA SER A 105 -3.36 -21.08 -5.66
C SER A 105 -3.16 -19.57 -5.56
N TRP A 106 -2.17 -19.07 -6.29
CA TRP A 106 -1.84 -17.65 -6.34
C TRP A 106 -1.69 -17.17 -7.78
N LEU A 107 -2.01 -15.91 -8.03
CA LEU A 107 -1.52 -15.20 -9.20
C LEU A 107 -0.09 -14.74 -8.94
N CYS A 108 0.80 -15.06 -9.88
CA CYS A 108 2.23 -14.86 -9.73
C CYS A 108 2.87 -14.22 -10.96
N MET A 109 3.94 -13.44 -10.73
CA MET A 109 4.94 -13.20 -11.77
C MET A 109 6.01 -14.29 -11.70
N ILE A 110 6.56 -14.66 -12.87
CA ILE A 110 7.56 -15.70 -12.96
C ILE A 110 8.83 -15.14 -13.59
N GLY A 111 9.89 -15.11 -12.80
CA GLY A 111 11.24 -14.80 -13.27
C GLY A 111 11.82 -16.01 -14.01
N ASN A 112 12.56 -15.73 -15.11
CA ASN A 112 13.14 -16.76 -15.97
C ASN A 112 12.12 -17.74 -16.58
N LEU A 113 10.92 -17.22 -16.89
CA LEU A 113 9.77 -17.98 -17.43
C LEU A 113 10.12 -18.93 -18.59
N LYS A 114 11.03 -18.51 -19.49
CA LYS A 114 11.46 -19.29 -20.63
C LYS A 114 12.06 -20.65 -20.25
N LYS A 115 12.54 -20.79 -19.02
CA LYS A 115 13.10 -22.03 -18.48
C LYS A 115 12.07 -22.91 -17.77
N TRP A 116 10.84 -22.41 -17.56
CA TRP A 116 9.73 -23.17 -16.98
C TRP A 116 8.53 -23.21 -17.91
N LYS A 117 8.64 -23.99 -18.97
CA LYS A 117 7.57 -24.13 -19.97
C LYS A 117 6.48 -25.09 -19.50
N GLU A 118 6.87 -26.18 -18.85
CA GLU A 118 5.99 -27.28 -18.41
C GLU A 118 6.59 -27.99 -17.19
N GLY A 119 5.79 -28.86 -16.58
CA GLY A 119 6.16 -29.65 -15.41
C GLY A 119 6.05 -28.88 -14.10
N THR A 120 6.37 -29.57 -13.04
CA THR A 120 6.34 -29.03 -11.66
C THR A 120 7.73 -28.61 -11.20
N LEU A 121 7.76 -27.59 -10.34
CA LEU A 121 8.95 -27.24 -9.56
C LEU A 121 8.81 -27.81 -8.17
N LYS A 122 9.91 -28.28 -7.58
CA LYS A 122 9.93 -28.85 -6.23
C LYS A 122 11.04 -28.24 -5.41
N ARG A 123 10.78 -28.02 -4.13
CA ARG A 123 11.79 -27.60 -3.16
C ARG A 123 11.46 -28.21 -1.81
N THR A 124 12.45 -28.90 -1.22
CA THR A 124 12.36 -29.47 0.13
C THR A 124 13.15 -28.59 1.11
N PHE A 125 12.60 -28.35 2.29
CA PHE A 125 13.17 -27.49 3.32
C PHE A 125 12.59 -27.86 4.69
N ASP A 126 13.20 -27.33 5.74
CA ASP A 126 12.73 -27.52 7.13
C ASP A 126 11.73 -26.44 7.54
N VAL A 127 10.62 -26.86 8.15
CA VAL A 127 9.65 -25.99 8.82
C VAL A 127 9.54 -26.44 10.27
N LYS A 128 10.13 -25.72 11.19
CA LYS A 128 10.09 -26.01 12.62
C LYS A 128 10.53 -27.42 12.98
N GLY A 129 11.57 -27.94 12.32
CA GLY A 129 12.11 -29.28 12.55
C GLY A 129 11.41 -30.40 11.78
N LYS A 130 10.51 -30.06 10.84
CA LYS A 130 9.83 -31.00 9.96
C LYS A 130 10.25 -30.75 8.52
N GLU A 131 10.74 -31.77 7.84
CA GLU A 131 11.03 -31.69 6.41
C GLU A 131 9.72 -31.62 5.61
N VAL A 132 9.59 -30.61 4.75
CA VAL A 132 8.41 -30.35 3.92
C VAL A 132 8.83 -30.15 2.48
N THR A 133 8.14 -30.78 1.56
CA THR A 133 8.33 -30.62 0.12
C THR A 133 7.20 -29.76 -0.46
N LEU A 134 7.55 -28.57 -0.94
CA LEU A 134 6.67 -27.68 -1.69
C LEU A 134 6.77 -27.99 -3.18
N VAL A 135 5.62 -28.14 -3.81
CA VAL A 135 5.46 -28.33 -5.26
C VAL A 135 4.72 -27.13 -5.82
N ALA A 136 5.23 -26.56 -6.91
CA ALA A 136 4.57 -25.49 -7.66
C ALA A 136 4.27 -25.96 -9.08
N GLU A 137 3.05 -25.77 -9.55
CA GLU A 137 2.59 -26.08 -10.89
C GLU A 137 2.02 -24.83 -11.56
N ARG A 138 2.61 -24.43 -12.69
CA ARG A 138 2.10 -23.29 -13.46
C ARG A 138 0.87 -23.72 -14.26
N LYS A 139 -0.19 -22.94 -14.14
CA LYS A 139 -1.46 -23.11 -14.87
C LYS A 139 -1.60 -22.04 -15.96
N GLU A 140 -2.79 -21.49 -16.13
CA GLU A 140 -3.12 -20.53 -17.17
C GLU A 140 -2.47 -19.16 -16.97
N ASP A 141 -2.36 -18.42 -18.08
CA ASP A 141 -2.04 -16.98 -18.11
C ASP A 141 -3.30 -16.20 -17.76
N VAL A 142 -3.18 -15.28 -16.80
CA VAL A 142 -4.26 -14.39 -16.36
C VAL A 142 -3.73 -12.94 -16.38
N HIS A 143 -4.10 -12.18 -17.40
CA HIS A 143 -3.76 -10.75 -17.52
C HIS A 143 -2.30 -10.38 -17.21
N LYS A 144 -1.32 -11.00 -17.89
CA LYS A 144 0.14 -10.82 -17.70
C LYS A 144 0.70 -11.41 -16.39
N SER A 145 -0.10 -12.19 -15.67
CA SER A 145 0.30 -12.99 -14.52
C SER A 145 0.02 -14.45 -14.80
N TYR A 146 0.52 -15.35 -13.96
CA TYR A 146 0.27 -16.77 -14.10
C TYR A 146 -0.39 -17.30 -12.84
N ARG A 147 -1.46 -18.05 -12.98
CA ARG A 147 -1.94 -18.87 -11.88
C ARG A 147 -0.90 -19.96 -11.61
N VAL A 148 -0.48 -20.07 -10.36
CA VAL A 148 0.39 -21.13 -9.86
C VAL A 148 -0.33 -21.85 -8.73
N ASP A 149 -0.50 -23.15 -8.88
CA ASP A 149 -1.02 -24.02 -7.85
C ASP A 149 0.14 -24.55 -7.02
N PHE A 150 0.03 -24.41 -5.70
CA PHE A 150 1.01 -24.90 -4.74
C PHE A 150 0.41 -26.07 -3.95
N SER A 151 1.23 -27.09 -3.70
CA SER A 151 0.88 -28.18 -2.81
C SER A 151 2.09 -28.59 -1.97
N TRP A 152 1.85 -29.07 -0.75
CA TRP A 152 2.90 -29.55 0.14
C TRP A 152 2.44 -30.75 0.97
N ASP A 153 3.40 -31.57 1.39
CA ASP A 153 3.19 -32.87 2.02
C ASP A 153 3.00 -32.83 3.55
N ALA A 154 2.72 -31.65 4.11
CA ALA A 154 2.52 -31.45 5.54
C ALA A 154 1.17 -30.79 5.83
N SER A 155 0.19 -31.58 6.25
CA SER A 155 -1.19 -31.13 6.51
C SER A 155 -1.35 -30.26 7.76
N ASP A 156 -0.36 -30.22 8.64
CA ASP A 156 -0.27 -29.41 9.85
C ASP A 156 0.57 -28.14 9.69
N VAL A 157 1.09 -27.87 8.51
CA VAL A 157 1.84 -26.66 8.17
C VAL A 157 0.95 -25.76 7.31
N SER A 158 0.71 -24.55 7.79
CA SER A 158 -0.05 -23.53 7.07
C SER A 158 0.80 -22.84 5.98
N TRP A 159 0.13 -22.25 4.99
CA TRP A 159 0.82 -21.46 3.96
C TRP A 159 1.66 -20.33 4.54
N ALA A 160 1.17 -19.66 5.61
CA ALA A 160 1.92 -18.62 6.30
C ALA A 160 3.25 -19.13 6.88
N GLU A 161 3.24 -20.29 7.54
CA GLU A 161 4.45 -20.89 8.12
C GLU A 161 5.43 -21.33 7.05
N LEU A 162 4.91 -21.83 5.94
CA LEU A 162 5.71 -22.21 4.79
C LEU A 162 6.43 -20.99 4.17
N LEU A 163 5.70 -19.88 3.94
CA LEU A 163 6.29 -18.65 3.42
C LEU A 163 7.34 -18.07 4.37
N ASP A 164 7.10 -18.11 5.68
CA ASP A 164 8.06 -17.64 6.67
C ASP A 164 9.37 -18.48 6.67
N ALA A 165 9.30 -19.76 6.27
CA ALA A 165 10.46 -20.64 6.21
C ALA A 165 11.24 -20.54 4.89
N VAL A 166 10.55 -20.43 3.75
CA VAL A 166 11.17 -20.60 2.42
C VAL A 166 11.15 -19.34 1.56
N GLY A 167 10.29 -18.40 1.87
CA GLY A 167 10.13 -17.17 1.09
C GLY A 167 11.19 -16.13 1.43
N GLU A 168 11.41 -15.22 0.49
CA GLU A 168 12.21 -14.02 0.66
C GLU A 168 11.32 -12.79 0.65
N LEU A 169 11.65 -11.82 1.50
CA LEU A 169 10.93 -10.55 1.56
C LEU A 169 11.22 -9.73 0.29
N PRO A 170 10.20 -9.28 -0.45
CA PRO A 170 10.41 -8.43 -1.60
C PRO A 170 10.78 -7.01 -1.13
N ILE A 171 11.92 -6.53 -1.56
CA ILE A 171 12.29 -5.12 -1.40
C ILE A 171 12.15 -4.40 -2.73
N PRO A 172 11.92 -3.08 -2.73
CA PRO A 172 11.77 -2.32 -3.96
C PRO A 172 12.99 -2.42 -4.88
N PRO A 173 12.80 -2.59 -6.21
CA PRO A 173 13.90 -2.73 -7.16
C PRO A 173 14.87 -1.53 -7.20
N TYR A 174 14.39 -0.32 -6.93
CA TYR A 174 15.22 0.89 -6.92
C TYR A 174 16.24 0.93 -5.77
N LEU A 175 16.11 0.05 -4.76
CA LEU A 175 17.16 -0.10 -3.74
C LEU A 175 18.44 -0.69 -4.32
N ASN A 176 18.33 -1.37 -5.48
CA ASN A 176 19.46 -1.89 -6.25
C ASN A 176 20.46 -2.68 -5.39
N ARG A 177 19.94 -3.54 -4.53
CA ARG A 177 20.66 -4.47 -3.68
C ARG A 177 19.85 -5.74 -3.42
N GLU A 178 20.50 -6.78 -2.96
CA GLU A 178 19.83 -8.00 -2.52
C GLU A 178 19.12 -7.80 -1.16
N THR A 179 18.09 -8.59 -0.93
CA THR A 179 17.38 -8.65 0.35
C THR A 179 18.33 -9.22 1.42
N GLN A 180 18.31 -8.61 2.61
CA GLN A 180 19.06 -9.06 3.78
C GLN A 180 18.11 -9.57 4.85
N GLU A 181 18.61 -10.40 5.77
CA GLU A 181 17.81 -10.91 6.89
C GLU A 181 17.20 -9.78 7.73
N SER A 182 17.95 -8.68 7.89
CA SER A 182 17.47 -7.48 8.60
C SER A 182 16.24 -6.83 7.95
N ASP A 183 16.02 -7.00 6.64
CA ASP A 183 14.85 -6.42 5.95
C ASP A 183 13.54 -7.03 6.46
N LYS A 184 13.55 -8.26 6.96
CA LYS A 184 12.38 -8.89 7.59
C LYS A 184 11.81 -8.06 8.75
N THR A 185 12.67 -7.28 9.42
CA THR A 185 12.28 -6.39 10.52
C THR A 185 12.26 -4.94 10.09
N THR A 186 13.24 -4.48 9.32
CA THR A 186 13.39 -3.06 8.98
C THR A 186 12.43 -2.60 7.89
N TYR A 187 11.99 -3.50 6.99
CA TYR A 187 10.97 -3.22 5.97
C TYR A 187 9.55 -3.55 6.45
N GLN A 188 9.31 -3.33 7.76
CA GLN A 188 8.01 -3.47 8.41
C GLN A 188 7.75 -2.25 9.30
N THR A 189 6.48 -1.84 9.41
CA THR A 189 6.08 -0.83 10.39
C THR A 189 5.95 -1.45 11.78
N VAL A 190 6.13 -0.65 12.84
CA VAL A 190 6.02 -1.13 14.23
C VAL A 190 4.59 -1.53 14.62
N TYR A 191 3.61 -1.15 13.82
CA TYR A 191 2.19 -1.45 14.00
C TYR A 191 1.64 -2.44 12.96
N SER A 192 2.48 -3.05 12.13
CA SER A 192 2.04 -4.03 11.14
C SER A 192 1.48 -5.29 11.79
N LYS A 193 0.29 -5.73 11.37
CA LYS A 193 -0.44 -6.86 11.95
C LYS A 193 -0.93 -7.86 10.90
N ILE A 194 -1.55 -7.36 9.84
CA ILE A 194 -2.30 -8.16 8.87
C ILE A 194 -1.40 -8.54 7.70
N LYS A 195 -1.03 -9.82 7.60
CA LYS A 195 -0.21 -10.35 6.49
C LYS A 195 -0.96 -10.24 5.16
N GLY A 196 -0.26 -9.91 4.07
CA GLY A 196 -0.87 -9.90 2.73
C GLY A 196 -0.24 -8.93 1.74
N SER A 197 0.53 -7.96 2.18
CA SER A 197 1.20 -7.01 1.28
C SER A 197 2.52 -7.54 0.76
N VAL A 198 2.85 -7.17 -0.47
CA VAL A 198 4.18 -7.39 -1.06
C VAL A 198 5.09 -6.15 -0.96
N ALA A 199 4.54 -5.02 -0.51
CA ALA A 199 5.29 -3.81 -0.21
C ALA A 199 4.86 -3.20 1.12
N ALA A 200 5.79 -2.61 1.86
CA ALA A 200 5.50 -1.92 3.11
C ALA A 200 4.81 -0.57 2.85
N PRO A 201 3.90 -0.10 3.73
CA PRO A 201 3.44 1.28 3.74
C PRO A 201 4.56 2.19 4.28
N THR A 202 5.47 2.58 3.39
CA THR A 202 6.82 3.07 3.73
C THR A 202 6.83 4.38 4.53
N ALA A 203 5.80 5.21 4.42
CA ALA A 203 5.65 6.38 5.29
C ALA A 203 5.51 6.01 6.78
N GLY A 204 5.09 4.79 7.07
CA GLY A 204 5.00 4.25 8.43
C GLY A 204 6.34 3.77 9.00
N LEU A 205 7.37 3.62 8.19
CA LEU A 205 8.67 3.10 8.64
C LEU A 205 9.41 4.06 9.57
N HIS A 206 9.06 5.34 9.59
CA HIS A 206 9.66 6.35 10.47
C HIS A 206 9.17 6.25 11.91
N PHE A 207 7.96 5.70 12.12
CA PHE A 207 7.35 5.62 13.44
C PHE A 207 8.06 4.60 14.33
N THR A 208 8.26 5.00 15.59
CA THR A 208 8.72 4.16 16.68
C THR A 208 7.64 4.09 17.76
N PRO A 209 7.71 3.14 18.71
CA PRO A 209 6.79 3.14 19.86
C PRO A 209 6.80 4.45 20.63
N GLU A 210 7.96 5.12 20.73
CA GLU A 210 8.15 6.40 21.41
C GLU A 210 7.39 7.53 20.70
N VAL A 211 7.50 7.61 19.36
CA VAL A 211 6.77 8.60 18.55
C VAL A 211 5.27 8.36 18.65
N LEU A 212 4.81 7.11 18.61
CA LEU A 212 3.39 6.79 18.76
C LEU A 212 2.87 7.18 20.15
N ALA A 213 3.64 6.92 21.21
CA ALA A 213 3.29 7.34 22.56
C ALA A 213 3.27 8.87 22.71
N ASP A 214 4.13 9.57 21.98
CA ASP A 214 4.16 11.04 21.97
C ASP A 214 2.91 11.61 21.27
N ILE A 215 2.50 11.05 20.15
CA ILE A 215 1.26 11.38 19.46
C ILE A 215 0.05 11.22 20.40
N ASP A 216 -0.01 10.12 21.15
CA ASP A 216 -1.07 9.88 22.13
C ASP A 216 -1.06 10.95 23.25
N ARG A 217 0.12 11.33 23.76
CA ARG A 217 0.27 12.39 24.80
C ARG A 217 -0.16 13.76 24.29
N HIS A 218 -0.02 14.03 23.00
CA HIS A 218 -0.50 15.28 22.38
C HIS A 218 -2.02 15.29 22.14
N GLY A 219 -2.71 14.20 22.50
CA GLY A 219 -4.18 14.08 22.37
C GLY A 219 -4.63 13.91 20.92
N ILE A 220 -3.86 13.20 20.13
CA ILE A 220 -4.17 12.83 18.75
C ILE A 220 -4.65 11.38 18.76
N ASP A 221 -5.86 11.17 18.24
CA ASP A 221 -6.42 9.82 18.10
C ASP A 221 -5.74 9.06 16.97
N ARG A 222 -5.60 7.75 17.17
CA ARG A 222 -5.05 6.85 16.15
C ARG A 222 -6.05 5.77 15.78
N GLU A 223 -6.09 5.44 14.48
CA GLU A 223 -6.83 4.30 13.95
C GLU A 223 -6.05 3.60 12.86
N GLU A 224 -6.48 2.39 12.57
CA GLU A 224 -5.88 1.53 11.57
C GLU A 224 -6.90 1.14 10.50
N LEU A 225 -6.41 0.97 9.30
CA LEU A 225 -7.11 0.33 8.19
C LEU A 225 -6.16 -0.69 7.55
N THR A 226 -6.69 -1.55 6.70
CA THR A 226 -5.87 -2.49 5.93
C THR A 226 -6.04 -2.21 4.45
N LEU A 227 -4.93 -2.03 3.74
CA LEU A 227 -4.86 -2.10 2.29
C LEU A 227 -3.70 -3.03 1.94
N HIS A 228 -4.00 -4.09 1.20
CA HIS A 228 -2.99 -5.02 0.71
C HIS A 228 -2.31 -4.45 -0.53
N VAL A 229 -1.05 -4.03 -0.34
CA VAL A 229 -0.27 -3.41 -1.42
C VAL A 229 0.22 -4.48 -2.38
N GLY A 230 -0.22 -4.41 -3.63
CA GLY A 230 0.22 -5.30 -4.71
C GLY A 230 1.60 -4.94 -5.28
N ALA A 231 2.20 -5.86 -6.03
CA ALA A 231 3.51 -5.68 -6.68
C ALA A 231 3.52 -4.56 -7.76
N GLY A 232 2.35 -4.11 -8.18
CA GLY A 232 2.20 -3.00 -9.13
C GLY A 232 2.81 -1.69 -8.66
N THR A 233 2.87 -1.47 -7.36
CA THR A 233 3.46 -0.27 -6.73
C THR A 233 4.93 -0.04 -7.11
N PHE A 234 5.65 -1.09 -7.49
CA PHE A 234 7.04 -0.99 -7.92
C PHE A 234 7.23 -0.68 -9.41
N LYS A 235 6.16 -0.68 -10.20
CA LYS A 235 6.26 -0.44 -11.65
C LYS A 235 6.18 1.06 -11.93
N PRO A 236 7.14 1.63 -12.67
CA PRO A 236 7.04 3.01 -13.14
C PRO A 236 5.89 3.14 -14.16
N VAL A 237 5.31 4.33 -14.25
CA VAL A 237 4.38 4.66 -15.33
C VAL A 237 5.15 4.66 -16.65
N LYS A 238 4.67 3.88 -17.64
CA LYS A 238 5.31 3.75 -18.95
C LYS A 238 4.55 4.47 -20.06
N SER A 239 3.31 4.89 -19.79
CA SER A 239 2.50 5.64 -20.72
C SER A 239 2.94 7.11 -20.79
N GLU A 240 2.68 7.78 -21.90
CA GLU A 240 2.91 9.22 -22.05
C GLU A 240 1.83 10.00 -21.29
N GLU A 241 0.57 9.60 -21.45
CA GLU A 241 -0.57 10.16 -20.73
C GLU A 241 -1.03 9.23 -19.61
N ILE A 242 -1.55 9.83 -18.52
CA ILE A 242 -1.97 9.03 -17.36
C ILE A 242 -3.23 8.20 -17.66
N GLN A 243 -4.05 8.57 -18.65
CA GLN A 243 -5.22 7.78 -19.03
C GLN A 243 -4.86 6.38 -19.54
N ASP A 244 -3.68 6.23 -20.13
CA ASP A 244 -3.18 4.96 -20.66
C ASP A 244 -2.47 4.09 -19.60
N HIS A 245 -2.35 4.59 -18.36
CA HIS A 245 -1.81 3.84 -17.24
C HIS A 245 -2.92 3.11 -16.52
N GLU A 246 -2.80 1.81 -16.40
CA GLU A 246 -3.72 0.96 -15.64
C GLU A 246 -3.26 0.83 -14.19
N MET A 247 -4.11 1.30 -13.26
CA MET A 247 -3.90 1.09 -11.83
C MET A 247 -4.24 -0.35 -11.44
N HIS A 248 -3.46 -0.92 -10.54
CA HIS A 248 -3.79 -2.23 -9.97
C HIS A 248 -4.93 -2.11 -8.97
N THR A 249 -5.76 -3.16 -8.94
CA THR A 249 -6.76 -3.35 -7.88
C THR A 249 -6.06 -3.65 -6.58
N GLU A 250 -6.44 -2.97 -5.52
CA GLU A 250 -5.98 -3.23 -4.15
C GLU A 250 -7.19 -3.45 -3.24
N TYR A 251 -7.10 -4.50 -2.42
CA TYR A 251 -8.16 -4.87 -1.48
C TYR A 251 -8.01 -4.09 -0.19
N ILE A 252 -9.13 -3.56 0.29
CA ILE A 252 -9.20 -2.75 1.51
C ILE A 252 -10.15 -3.39 2.52
N CYS A 253 -9.79 -3.28 3.80
CA CYS A 253 -10.63 -3.66 4.92
C CYS A 253 -10.62 -2.52 5.95
N VAL A 254 -11.82 -2.06 6.32
CA VAL A 254 -11.99 -0.98 7.30
C VAL A 254 -13.03 -1.39 8.33
N HIS A 255 -12.59 -1.51 9.58
CA HIS A 255 -13.45 -1.92 10.67
C HIS A 255 -14.50 -0.85 11.03
N ARG A 256 -15.67 -1.30 11.52
CA ARG A 256 -16.75 -0.44 12.01
C ARG A 256 -16.23 0.64 12.96
N GLN A 257 -15.39 0.27 13.92
CA GLN A 257 -14.81 1.21 14.89
C GLN A 257 -14.08 2.38 14.22
N THR A 258 -13.32 2.11 13.17
CA THR A 258 -12.59 3.14 12.40
C THR A 258 -13.58 4.09 11.70
N LEU A 259 -14.65 3.55 11.12
CA LEU A 259 -15.72 4.35 10.49
C LEU A 259 -16.45 5.24 11.52
N GLU A 260 -16.79 4.70 12.69
CA GLU A 260 -17.41 5.45 13.78
C GLU A 260 -16.49 6.56 14.32
N LYS A 261 -15.17 6.30 14.39
CA LYS A 261 -14.19 7.35 14.73
C LYS A 261 -14.10 8.42 13.66
N LEU A 262 -14.12 8.06 12.38
CA LEU A 262 -14.17 9.05 11.30
C LEU A 262 -15.38 9.97 11.43
N ILE A 263 -16.56 9.46 11.76
CA ILE A 263 -17.75 10.29 12.05
C ILE A 263 -17.47 11.27 13.19
N ARG A 264 -16.93 10.79 14.32
CA ARG A 264 -16.61 11.63 15.49
C ARG A 264 -15.61 12.74 15.18
N HIS A 265 -14.74 12.54 14.18
CA HIS A 265 -13.78 13.50 13.68
C HIS A 265 -14.26 14.23 12.41
N GLU A 266 -15.59 14.36 12.21
CA GLU A 266 -16.20 15.08 11.08
C GLU A 266 -15.74 14.55 9.71
N ALA A 267 -15.44 13.25 9.61
CA ALA A 267 -14.85 12.60 8.43
C ALA A 267 -13.57 13.31 7.95
N LYS A 268 -12.74 13.79 8.87
CA LYS A 268 -11.44 14.41 8.61
C LYS A 268 -10.33 13.55 9.20
N ALA A 269 -9.29 13.27 8.42
CA ALA A 269 -8.18 12.44 8.86
C ALA A 269 -6.82 12.96 8.39
N ILE A 270 -5.80 12.63 9.18
CA ILE A 270 -4.39 12.70 8.79
C ILE A 270 -4.02 11.32 8.26
N ALA A 271 -3.69 11.22 6.98
CA ALA A 271 -3.29 9.96 6.39
C ALA A 271 -1.79 9.71 6.57
N VAL A 272 -1.42 8.52 7.00
CA VAL A 272 -0.02 8.06 7.01
C VAL A 272 0.19 7.16 5.79
N GLY A 273 0.86 7.72 4.78
CA GLY A 273 1.14 7.06 3.51
C GLY A 273 0.03 7.18 2.47
N THR A 274 0.43 7.04 1.22
CA THR A 274 -0.46 7.11 0.05
C THR A 274 -1.48 5.97 0.01
N THR A 275 -1.18 4.82 0.62
CA THR A 275 -2.13 3.70 0.77
C THR A 275 -3.29 4.06 1.69
N SER A 276 -3.03 4.75 2.81
CA SER A 276 -4.08 5.27 3.69
C SER A 276 -4.91 6.33 2.98
N VAL A 277 -4.28 7.21 2.19
CA VAL A 277 -5.00 8.20 1.35
C VAL A 277 -5.97 7.49 0.41
N ARG A 278 -5.47 6.53 -0.37
CA ARG A 278 -6.30 5.83 -1.36
C ARG A 278 -7.46 5.10 -0.72
N THR A 279 -7.27 4.49 0.44
CA THR A 279 -8.36 3.85 1.18
C THR A 279 -9.38 4.87 1.68
N LEU A 280 -8.94 5.90 2.40
CA LEU A 280 -9.83 6.91 2.97
C LEU A 280 -10.65 7.62 1.89
N GLU A 281 -10.02 8.03 0.79
CA GLU A 281 -10.73 8.67 -0.31
C GLU A 281 -11.68 7.69 -1.03
N SER A 282 -11.33 6.40 -1.12
CA SER A 282 -12.23 5.36 -1.66
C SER A 282 -13.49 5.18 -0.81
N LEU A 283 -13.41 5.33 0.52
CA LEU A 283 -14.60 5.28 1.40
C LEU A 283 -15.67 6.29 0.98
N TYR A 284 -15.26 7.49 0.55
CA TYR A 284 -16.19 8.49 0.06
C TYR A 284 -16.99 7.97 -1.13
N TYR A 285 -16.33 7.41 -2.15
CA TYR A 285 -17.00 6.90 -3.36
C TYR A 285 -17.85 5.66 -3.10
N ILE A 286 -17.41 4.79 -2.20
CA ILE A 286 -18.23 3.65 -1.73
C ILE A 286 -19.51 4.17 -1.07
N GLY A 287 -19.38 5.17 -0.17
CA GLY A 287 -20.55 5.80 0.46
C GLY A 287 -21.50 6.47 -0.53
N VAL A 288 -20.98 7.06 -1.62
CA VAL A 288 -21.78 7.61 -2.71
C VAL A 288 -22.56 6.52 -3.45
N LYS A 289 -21.97 5.36 -3.70
CA LYS A 289 -22.68 4.20 -4.30
C LYS A 289 -23.79 3.72 -3.39
N LEU A 290 -23.52 3.61 -2.10
CA LEU A 290 -24.46 3.15 -1.08
C LEU A 290 -25.61 4.12 -0.81
N GLU A 291 -25.51 5.39 -1.20
CA GLU A 291 -26.64 6.34 -1.17
C GLU A 291 -27.80 5.90 -2.09
N LYS A 292 -27.48 5.17 -3.15
CA LYS A 292 -28.48 4.68 -4.11
C LYS A 292 -29.15 3.39 -3.65
N THR A 293 -28.38 2.47 -3.08
CA THR A 293 -28.86 1.18 -2.57
C THR A 293 -27.87 0.57 -1.61
N LEU A 294 -28.36 -0.11 -0.56
CA LEU A 294 -27.56 -0.89 0.39
C LEU A 294 -27.49 -2.38 -0.02
N ASP A 295 -27.98 -2.77 -1.19
CA ASP A 295 -28.01 -4.16 -1.67
C ASP A 295 -26.85 -4.49 -2.63
N LEU A 296 -25.73 -3.77 -2.50
CA LEU A 296 -24.53 -4.06 -3.28
C LEU A 296 -23.76 -5.25 -2.70
N SER A 297 -23.24 -6.09 -3.59
CA SER A 297 -22.26 -7.11 -3.23
C SER A 297 -20.88 -6.47 -2.94
N GLU A 298 -20.00 -7.20 -2.30
CA GLU A 298 -18.61 -6.76 -2.05
C GLU A 298 -17.89 -6.39 -3.35
N GLU A 299 -18.11 -7.14 -4.43
CA GLU A 299 -17.53 -6.87 -5.76
C GLU A 299 -18.02 -5.54 -6.35
N GLU A 300 -19.27 -5.17 -6.12
CA GLU A 300 -19.87 -3.90 -6.58
C GLU A 300 -19.39 -2.70 -5.77
N LEU A 301 -18.82 -2.90 -4.59
CA LEU A 301 -18.17 -1.86 -3.79
C LEU A 301 -16.79 -1.45 -4.33
N HIS A 302 -16.37 -2.02 -5.47
CA HIS A 302 -15.13 -1.64 -6.15
C HIS A 302 -15.14 -0.18 -6.59
N VAL A 303 -14.08 0.59 -6.28
CA VAL A 303 -13.87 1.96 -6.76
C VAL A 303 -13.02 1.92 -8.03
N CYS A 304 -13.61 2.27 -9.16
CA CYS A 304 -12.94 2.28 -10.45
C CYS A 304 -11.89 3.41 -10.53
N GLN A 305 -10.87 3.21 -11.37
CA GLN A 305 -9.72 4.13 -11.50
C GLN A 305 -10.13 5.57 -11.76
N TRP A 306 -11.08 5.81 -12.67
CA TRP A 306 -11.50 7.14 -13.12
C TRP A 306 -12.81 7.61 -12.51
N GLU A 307 -13.42 6.83 -11.62
CA GLU A 307 -14.69 7.13 -10.99
C GLU A 307 -14.77 8.55 -10.39
N PRO A 308 -13.72 9.09 -9.75
CA PRO A 308 -13.72 10.45 -9.23
C PRO A 308 -13.90 11.55 -10.28
N TYR A 309 -13.61 11.26 -11.53
CA TYR A 309 -13.56 12.25 -12.63
C TYR A 309 -14.67 12.08 -13.66
N GLU A 310 -15.40 10.96 -13.64
CA GLU A 310 -16.33 10.58 -14.71
C GLU A 310 -17.75 11.07 -14.53
N ASN A 311 -18.14 11.43 -13.33
CA ASN A 311 -19.47 12.01 -13.13
C ASN A 311 -19.36 13.13 -12.10
N ALA A 312 -19.71 14.33 -12.51
CA ALA A 312 -20.24 15.28 -11.58
C ALA A 312 -21.43 14.58 -10.89
N VAL A 313 -21.22 14.05 -9.69
CA VAL A 313 -22.29 13.49 -8.87
C VAL A 313 -23.34 14.58 -8.79
N ALA A 314 -24.54 14.33 -9.33
CA ALA A 314 -25.56 15.35 -9.52
C ALA A 314 -25.95 16.08 -8.22
N LYS A 315 -25.62 15.51 -7.08
CA LYS A 315 -25.59 16.13 -5.74
C LYS A 315 -24.53 15.39 -4.91
N PRO A 316 -23.31 15.92 -4.75
CA PRO A 316 -22.31 15.32 -3.89
C PRO A 316 -22.87 15.28 -2.46
N ILE A 317 -22.82 14.10 -1.84
CA ILE A 317 -23.11 13.93 -0.42
C ILE A 317 -21.92 14.42 0.39
N THR A 318 -22.13 14.76 1.65
CA THR A 318 -21.02 15.11 2.54
C THR A 318 -20.17 13.88 2.86
N PRO A 319 -18.88 14.03 3.17
CA PRO A 319 -18.04 12.91 3.62
C PRO A 319 -18.63 12.18 4.84
N ILE A 320 -19.26 12.90 5.77
CA ILE A 320 -19.95 12.30 6.93
C ILE A 320 -21.07 11.39 6.43
N LYS A 321 -21.93 11.88 5.53
CA LYS A 321 -23.04 11.08 4.97
C LYS A 321 -22.53 9.84 4.24
N ALA A 322 -21.41 9.94 3.54
CA ALA A 322 -20.80 8.79 2.88
C ALA A 322 -20.39 7.71 3.88
N ILE A 323 -19.76 8.09 5.00
CA ILE A 323 -19.38 7.14 6.06
C ILE A 323 -20.63 6.57 6.77
N GLU A 324 -21.66 7.38 7.01
CA GLU A 324 -22.95 6.91 7.57
C GLU A 324 -23.59 5.85 6.68
N ASN A 325 -23.56 6.01 5.35
CA ASN A 325 -24.07 5.02 4.41
C ASN A 325 -23.30 3.69 4.49
N ILE A 326 -22.00 3.75 4.67
CA ILE A 326 -21.18 2.53 4.89
C ILE A 326 -21.60 1.86 6.21
N LEU A 327 -21.77 2.61 7.29
CA LEU A 327 -22.23 2.04 8.57
C LEU A 327 -23.62 1.40 8.42
N ALA A 328 -24.53 2.05 7.71
CA ALA A 328 -25.87 1.48 7.42
C ALA A 328 -25.79 0.19 6.58
N TYR A 329 -24.86 0.12 5.63
CA TYR A 329 -24.56 -1.11 4.89
C TYR A 329 -24.07 -2.22 5.82
N LEU A 330 -23.13 -1.94 6.71
CA LEU A 330 -22.65 -2.92 7.69
C LEU A 330 -23.76 -3.40 8.62
N ASP A 331 -24.64 -2.49 9.06
CA ASP A 331 -25.80 -2.85 9.92
C ASP A 331 -26.76 -3.78 9.18
N LYS A 332 -27.10 -3.45 7.93
CA LYS A 332 -28.02 -4.25 7.11
C LYS A 332 -27.51 -5.67 6.88
N HIS A 333 -26.22 -5.82 6.66
CA HIS A 333 -25.59 -7.12 6.36
C HIS A 333 -24.98 -7.82 7.59
N GLY A 334 -25.07 -7.25 8.79
CA GLY A 334 -24.54 -7.82 10.02
C GLY A 334 -23.00 -7.94 10.01
N LEU A 335 -22.31 -6.98 9.37
CA LEU A 335 -20.86 -7.00 9.18
C LEU A 335 -20.15 -6.15 10.24
N SER A 336 -18.96 -6.59 10.67
CA SER A 336 -18.09 -5.87 11.60
C SER A 336 -17.04 -5.00 10.90
N ALA A 337 -16.84 -5.21 9.60
CA ALA A 337 -15.88 -4.47 8.77
C ALA A 337 -16.41 -4.35 7.32
N LEU A 338 -16.00 -3.29 6.66
CA LEU A 338 -16.16 -3.10 5.22
C LEU A 338 -15.02 -3.84 4.51
N HIS A 339 -15.37 -4.73 3.59
CA HIS A 339 -14.47 -5.31 2.61
C HIS A 339 -14.82 -4.73 1.24
N ALA A 340 -13.83 -4.22 0.53
CA ALA A 340 -14.00 -3.61 -0.78
C ALA A 340 -12.68 -3.63 -1.55
N SER A 341 -12.68 -3.07 -2.75
CA SER A 341 -11.46 -2.92 -3.54
C SER A 341 -11.38 -1.56 -4.22
N THR A 342 -10.18 -1.14 -4.58
CA THR A 342 -9.96 0.15 -5.22
C THR A 342 -8.89 0.10 -6.30
N GLN A 343 -9.14 0.81 -7.38
CA GLN A 343 -8.16 1.20 -8.41
C GLN A 343 -8.00 2.71 -8.47
N ILE A 344 -8.53 3.45 -7.48
CA ILE A 344 -8.58 4.91 -7.52
C ILE A 344 -7.22 5.50 -7.92
N ILE A 345 -7.21 6.38 -8.93
CA ILE A 345 -6.09 7.25 -9.25
C ILE A 345 -6.37 8.65 -8.69
N ILE A 346 -5.39 9.22 -8.00
CA ILE A 346 -5.45 10.58 -7.49
C ILE A 346 -4.39 11.40 -8.21
N ALA A 347 -4.82 12.42 -8.93
CA ALA A 347 -3.97 13.25 -9.77
C ALA A 347 -4.45 14.70 -9.74
N PRO A 348 -3.67 15.68 -10.22
CA PRO A 348 -4.09 17.09 -10.27
C PRO A 348 -5.48 17.27 -10.85
N GLY A 349 -6.32 18.03 -10.14
CA GLY A 349 -7.76 18.17 -10.40
C GLY A 349 -8.64 17.34 -9.46
N TYR A 350 -8.05 16.46 -8.63
CA TYR A 350 -8.76 15.75 -7.56
C TYR A 350 -9.00 16.66 -6.35
N GLU A 351 -10.20 16.63 -5.81
CA GLU A 351 -10.56 17.32 -4.56
C GLU A 351 -10.66 16.30 -3.42
N TYR A 352 -9.84 16.49 -2.38
CA TYR A 352 -9.78 15.58 -1.24
C TYR A 352 -11.00 15.72 -0.32
N ASN A 353 -11.70 14.62 -0.09
CA ASN A 353 -12.92 14.57 0.72
C ASN A 353 -12.60 14.38 2.21
N ILE A 354 -11.82 13.38 2.56
CA ILE A 354 -11.56 12.92 3.93
C ILE A 354 -10.17 13.34 4.41
N VAL A 355 -9.15 13.20 3.58
CA VAL A 355 -7.77 13.48 3.97
C VAL A 355 -7.49 14.98 4.01
N LYS A 356 -7.04 15.49 5.16
CA LYS A 356 -6.74 16.92 5.38
C LYS A 356 -5.27 17.21 5.66
N MET A 357 -4.51 16.20 6.08
CA MET A 357 -3.06 16.25 6.22
C MET A 357 -2.46 14.92 5.77
N LEU A 358 -1.25 14.95 5.26
CA LEU A 358 -0.58 13.76 4.72
C LEU A 358 0.85 13.63 5.24
N VAL A 359 1.16 12.50 5.87
CA VAL A 359 2.52 12.07 6.16
C VAL A 359 2.96 11.12 5.06
N THR A 360 4.03 11.45 4.33
CA THR A 360 4.49 10.62 3.21
C THR A 360 5.99 10.72 2.99
N ASN A 361 6.56 9.76 2.25
CA ASN A 361 7.94 9.83 1.78
C ASN A 361 8.02 10.62 0.46
N PHE A 362 9.25 10.86 -0.01
CA PHE A 362 9.49 11.37 -1.36
C PHE A 362 9.39 10.21 -2.37
N HIS A 363 8.70 10.46 -3.47
CA HIS A 363 8.35 9.44 -4.47
C HIS A 363 9.22 9.55 -5.72
N GLN A 364 9.27 8.48 -6.51
CA GLN A 364 10.00 8.44 -7.77
C GLN A 364 9.46 9.49 -8.77
N PRO A 365 10.32 10.04 -9.63
CA PRO A 365 9.87 10.82 -10.77
C PRO A 365 8.94 9.98 -11.66
N GLN A 366 8.02 10.65 -12.34
CA GLN A 366 7.05 10.04 -13.26
C GLN A 366 6.24 8.90 -12.62
N SER A 367 5.83 9.05 -11.35
CA SER A 367 5.02 8.07 -10.63
C SER A 367 3.61 8.59 -10.33
N THR A 368 2.64 7.67 -10.23
CA THR A 368 1.27 8.00 -9.79
C THR A 368 1.25 8.55 -8.37
N LEU A 369 2.22 8.20 -7.54
CA LEU A 369 2.33 8.72 -6.18
C LEU A 369 2.74 10.19 -6.15
N LEU A 370 3.58 10.62 -7.10
CA LEU A 370 3.91 12.04 -7.25
C LEU A 370 2.72 12.85 -7.76
N LEU A 371 1.88 12.28 -8.62
CA LEU A 371 0.60 12.89 -9.03
C LEU A 371 -0.32 13.11 -7.83
N LEU A 372 -0.44 12.12 -6.95
CA LEU A 372 -1.23 12.20 -5.72
C LEU A 372 -0.73 13.32 -4.81
N VAL A 373 0.59 13.40 -4.58
CA VAL A 373 1.19 14.50 -3.80
C VAL A 373 0.93 15.84 -4.46
N SER A 374 1.11 15.94 -5.78
CA SER A 374 0.85 17.18 -6.51
C SER A 374 -0.60 17.65 -6.38
N ALA A 375 -1.55 16.72 -6.47
CA ALA A 375 -2.96 17.02 -6.23
C ALA A 375 -3.19 17.56 -4.81
N PHE A 376 -2.53 16.94 -3.81
CA PHE A 376 -2.70 17.29 -2.41
C PHE A 376 -2.18 18.68 -2.07
N VAL A 377 -1.06 19.08 -2.67
CA VAL A 377 -0.43 20.40 -2.42
C VAL A 377 -0.74 21.42 -3.53
N HIS A 378 -1.83 21.21 -4.27
CA HIS A 378 -2.32 22.15 -5.32
C HIS A 378 -1.25 22.55 -6.34
N GLY A 379 -0.34 21.62 -6.69
CA GLY A 379 0.71 21.81 -7.68
C GLY A 379 2.08 22.21 -7.11
N ASP A 380 2.21 22.52 -5.84
CA ASP A 380 3.46 22.97 -5.19
C ASP A 380 4.51 21.85 -5.00
N TRP A 381 4.27 20.66 -5.57
CA TRP A 381 5.19 19.53 -5.42
C TRP A 381 6.64 19.85 -5.83
N ARG A 382 6.85 20.66 -6.90
CA ARG A 382 8.21 21.06 -7.34
C ARG A 382 8.94 21.82 -6.24
N LYS A 383 8.30 22.80 -5.64
CA LYS A 383 8.87 23.58 -4.53
C LYS A 383 9.32 22.68 -3.38
N ILE A 384 8.50 21.68 -3.03
CA ILE A 384 8.79 20.71 -1.97
C ILE A 384 9.99 19.85 -2.35
N TYR A 385 10.02 19.29 -3.57
CA TYR A 385 11.08 18.40 -4.02
C TYR A 385 12.39 19.12 -4.30
N ASP A 386 12.35 20.34 -4.86
CA ASP A 386 13.54 21.17 -5.05
C ASP A 386 14.17 21.55 -3.70
N TYR A 387 13.33 21.90 -2.70
CA TYR A 387 13.81 22.12 -1.33
C TYR A 387 14.49 20.87 -0.77
N ALA A 388 13.84 19.71 -0.87
CA ALA A 388 14.38 18.46 -0.35
C ALA A 388 15.72 18.08 -0.99
N LEU A 389 15.86 18.26 -2.31
CA LEU A 389 17.12 18.02 -3.02
C LEU A 389 18.22 19.01 -2.60
N ALA A 390 17.87 20.28 -2.37
CA ALA A 390 18.83 21.30 -1.97
C ALA A 390 19.29 21.18 -0.50
N HIS A 391 18.50 20.49 0.35
CA HIS A 391 18.75 20.39 1.80
C HIS A 391 19.09 18.95 2.24
N ASP A 392 19.68 18.17 1.36
CA ASP A 392 20.22 16.84 1.66
C ASP A 392 19.22 15.84 2.23
N PHE A 393 17.95 15.93 1.84
CA PHE A 393 16.97 14.90 2.13
C PHE A 393 17.29 13.62 1.35
N ARG A 394 16.97 12.48 1.97
CA ARG A 394 17.04 11.16 1.35
C ARG A 394 15.67 10.76 0.83
N PHE A 395 15.64 9.99 -0.24
CA PHE A 395 14.44 9.70 -1.00
C PHE A 395 14.03 8.24 -0.92
N LEU A 396 12.76 7.99 -1.24
CA LEU A 396 12.08 6.70 -1.37
C LEU A 396 11.89 5.98 -0.03
N SER A 397 11.79 4.63 -0.04
CA SER A 397 11.29 3.82 1.07
C SER A 397 11.99 4.04 2.42
N TYR A 398 13.31 4.10 2.41
CA TYR A 398 14.13 4.32 3.61
C TYR A 398 14.63 5.76 3.75
N GLY A 399 14.12 6.64 2.89
CA GLY A 399 14.45 8.06 2.88
C GLY A 399 13.90 8.83 4.06
N ASP A 400 13.71 10.12 3.86
CA ASP A 400 13.15 11.02 4.84
C ASP A 400 11.66 11.23 4.60
N SER A 401 10.97 11.86 5.53
CA SER A 401 9.52 12.04 5.51
C SER A 401 9.12 13.48 5.23
N SER A 402 7.87 13.65 4.82
CA SER A 402 7.22 14.96 4.75
C SER A 402 5.88 14.95 5.46
N LEU A 403 5.52 16.06 6.11
CA LEU A 403 4.19 16.36 6.60
C LEU A 403 3.62 17.50 5.74
N LEU A 404 2.58 17.19 4.99
CA LEU A 404 1.95 18.11 4.05
C LEU A 404 0.63 18.63 4.61
N ILE A 405 0.49 19.95 4.67
CA ILE A 405 -0.70 20.69 5.14
C ILE A 405 -0.99 21.73 4.06
N PRO A 406 -1.92 21.46 3.12
CA PRO A 406 -2.20 22.32 1.98
C PRO A 406 -2.85 23.66 2.35
#